data_ebfa4f2a288e042b3aca58c63126ed85
#
_entry.id   ebfa4f2a288e042b3aca58c63126ed85
#
_cell.length_a   1.000
_cell.length_b   1.000
_cell.length_c   1.000
_cell.angle_alpha   90.00
_cell.angle_beta   90.00
_cell.angle_gamma   90.00
#
_symmetry.space_group_name_H-M   'P 1'
#
loop_
_entity.id
_entity.type
_entity.pdbx_description
1 polymer ?
#
loop_
_entity_poly.entity_id
_entity_poly.type
_entity_poly.pdbx_seq_one_letter_code
_entity_poly.pdbx_strand_id
1 'polypeptide(L)'
;DFGSAQFEQEYMCSFEAAILGSFYGTELAAARSEGRICDVAYDPDLPVMTVWDIGYSDDTVILFVQIIANEVRIIDTYSSNGQNLAHYAGVISGKPYEYSRHVLPHDAQAKTLAAAGRSVYEQFTKDYDLKNVTILQNRNTEMQGILAARHLFSRLWIDQGQEDFLNALGQFRREWDDDKKCFRDRPVHDWTNHFADALRYLSWVWKEPV
;
A
#
# COMPACT_ATOMS: atom_id res chain seq x y z
N ASP A 1 -36.46 11.46 -10.27
CA ASP A 1 -36.31 10.62 -9.06
C ASP A 1 -35.51 11.39 -8.01
N PHE A 2 -36.23 11.89 -6.96
CA PHE A 2 -35.60 12.74 -5.94
C PHE A 2 -34.50 12.02 -5.13
N GLY A 3 -34.56 10.70 -5.05
CA GLY A 3 -33.58 9.90 -4.31
C GLY A 3 -32.22 9.75 -4.99
N SER A 4 -32.16 9.74 -6.32
CA SER A 4 -30.89 9.62 -7.05
C SER A 4 -30.09 10.92 -7.04
N ALA A 5 -30.78 12.07 -7.17
CA ALA A 5 -30.12 13.37 -7.13
C ALA A 5 -29.56 13.71 -5.73
N GLN A 6 -30.28 13.32 -4.69
CA GLN A 6 -29.84 13.51 -3.30
C GLN A 6 -28.67 12.59 -2.95
N PHE A 7 -28.70 11.34 -3.42
CA PHE A 7 -27.59 10.39 -3.29
C PHE A 7 -26.34 10.86 -4.07
N GLU A 8 -26.50 11.32 -5.33
CA GLU A 8 -25.40 11.91 -6.08
C GLU A 8 -24.84 13.16 -5.41
N GLN A 9 -25.67 14.01 -4.86
CA GLN A 9 -25.24 15.22 -4.19
C GLN A 9 -24.53 14.92 -2.87
N GLU A 10 -25.02 13.98 -2.06
CA GLU A 10 -24.32 13.53 -0.84
C GLU A 10 -23.02 12.78 -1.18
N TYR A 11 -23.00 11.95 -2.22
CA TYR A 11 -21.83 11.25 -2.69
C TYR A 11 -20.77 12.22 -3.24
N MET A 12 -21.17 13.20 -4.05
CA MET A 12 -20.28 14.25 -4.56
C MET A 12 -19.78 15.18 -3.46
N CYS A 13 -20.61 15.57 -2.50
CA CYS A 13 -20.19 16.36 -1.33
C CYS A 13 -19.25 15.60 -0.42
N SER A 14 -19.45 14.30 -0.21
CA SER A 14 -18.51 13.46 0.57
C SER A 14 -17.21 13.22 -0.18
N PHE A 15 -17.27 13.13 -1.49
CA PHE A 15 -16.09 13.00 -2.36
C PHE A 15 -15.27 14.30 -2.40
N GLU A 16 -15.91 15.46 -2.51
CA GLU A 16 -15.24 16.77 -2.43
C GLU A 16 -14.69 17.07 -1.02
N ALA A 17 -15.40 16.69 0.04
CA ALA A 17 -14.90 16.82 1.41
C ALA A 17 -13.72 15.86 1.68
N ALA A 18 -13.73 14.66 1.11
CA ALA A 18 -12.58 13.76 1.15
C ALA A 18 -11.37 14.34 0.42
N ILE A 19 -11.56 15.08 -0.67
CA ILE A 19 -10.49 15.76 -1.41
C ILE A 19 -9.81 16.84 -0.55
N LEU A 20 -10.55 17.60 0.26
CA LEU A 20 -9.98 18.68 1.08
C LEU A 20 -9.03 18.19 2.19
N GLY A 21 -9.26 17.00 2.72
CA GLY A 21 -8.39 16.39 3.74
C GLY A 21 -7.49 15.27 3.23
N SER A 22 -7.67 14.84 1.98
CA SER A 22 -6.94 13.71 1.41
C SER A 22 -5.44 13.99 1.30
N PHE A 23 -4.63 12.97 1.60
CA PHE A 23 -3.18 13.05 1.39
C PHE A 23 -2.78 12.85 -0.06
N TYR A 24 -3.52 12.04 -0.83
CA TYR A 24 -3.15 11.61 -2.19
C TYR A 24 -4.17 12.00 -3.26
N GLY A 25 -5.23 12.73 -2.92
CA GLY A 25 -6.31 13.05 -3.85
C GLY A 25 -5.85 13.78 -5.12
N THR A 26 -4.98 14.76 -4.97
CA THR A 26 -4.40 15.52 -6.10
C THR A 26 -3.52 14.63 -6.98
N GLU A 27 -2.70 13.79 -6.39
CA GLU A 27 -1.79 12.88 -7.08
C GLU A 27 -2.55 11.79 -7.84
N LEU A 28 -3.61 11.25 -7.24
CA LEU A 28 -4.50 10.29 -7.91
C LEU A 28 -5.25 10.91 -9.09
N ALA A 29 -5.75 12.14 -8.92
CA ALA A 29 -6.41 12.86 -10.00
C ALA A 29 -5.45 13.12 -11.17
N ALA A 30 -4.21 13.52 -10.90
CA ALA A 30 -3.16 13.68 -11.89
C ALA A 30 -2.83 12.35 -12.59
N ALA A 31 -2.65 11.26 -11.83
CA ALA A 31 -2.37 9.94 -12.37
C ALA A 31 -3.49 9.44 -13.29
N ARG A 32 -4.77 9.71 -12.96
CA ARG A 32 -5.92 9.39 -13.81
C ARG A 32 -5.91 10.21 -15.11
N SER A 33 -5.73 11.52 -15.00
CA SER A 33 -5.75 12.42 -16.16
C SER A 33 -4.59 12.17 -17.13
N GLU A 34 -3.45 11.70 -16.63
CA GLU A 34 -2.26 11.34 -17.40
C GLU A 34 -2.28 9.89 -17.92
N GLY A 35 -3.34 9.13 -17.65
CA GLY A 35 -3.50 7.74 -18.12
C GLY A 35 -2.59 6.73 -17.40
N ARG A 36 -2.07 7.06 -16.21
CA ARG A 36 -1.21 6.17 -15.42
C ARG A 36 -1.98 5.23 -14.48
N ILE A 37 -3.31 5.38 -14.41
CA ILE A 37 -4.23 4.38 -13.86
C ILE A 37 -4.93 3.75 -15.06
N CYS A 38 -4.48 2.56 -15.46
CA CYS A 38 -4.88 1.87 -16.69
C CYS A 38 -4.71 0.36 -16.53
N ASP A 39 -4.80 -0.39 -17.59
CA ASP A 39 -4.44 -1.81 -17.61
C ASP A 39 -2.91 -1.94 -17.58
N VAL A 40 -2.37 -2.41 -16.45
CA VAL A 40 -0.93 -2.60 -16.22
C VAL A 40 -0.66 -4.10 -16.13
N ALA A 41 -0.46 -4.73 -17.27
CA ALA A 41 -0.20 -6.17 -17.34
C ALA A 41 1.15 -6.55 -16.70
N TYR A 42 1.19 -7.75 -16.13
CA TYR A 42 2.44 -8.38 -15.71
C TYR A 42 3.34 -8.62 -16.92
N ASP A 43 4.59 -8.19 -16.83
CA ASP A 43 5.63 -8.46 -17.80
C ASP A 43 6.51 -9.63 -17.30
N PRO A 44 6.49 -10.80 -17.96
CA PRO A 44 7.25 -11.96 -17.51
C PRO A 44 8.77 -11.80 -17.63
N ASP A 45 9.25 -10.82 -18.41
CA ASP A 45 10.68 -10.54 -18.54
C ASP A 45 11.23 -9.67 -17.38
N LEU A 46 10.35 -9.20 -16.50
CA LEU A 46 10.71 -8.36 -15.37
C LEU A 46 10.37 -9.03 -14.04
N PRO A 47 11.30 -9.04 -13.08
CA PRO A 47 11.02 -9.60 -11.77
C PRO A 47 10.06 -8.72 -10.96
N VAL A 48 9.29 -9.36 -10.11
CA VAL A 48 8.34 -8.70 -9.21
C VAL A 48 8.98 -8.48 -7.84
N MET A 49 8.89 -7.28 -7.32
CA MET A 49 9.14 -6.97 -5.92
C MET A 49 7.82 -6.95 -5.16
N THR A 50 7.77 -7.52 -3.96
CA THR A 50 6.63 -7.33 -3.07
C THR A 50 6.98 -6.38 -1.93
N VAL A 51 6.03 -5.53 -1.58
CA VAL A 51 6.14 -4.61 -0.43
C VAL A 51 4.94 -4.84 0.49
N TRP A 52 5.23 -5.08 1.75
CA TRP A 52 4.26 -5.55 2.73
C TRP A 52 4.00 -4.52 3.82
N ASP A 53 2.74 -4.36 4.18
CA ASP A 53 2.32 -3.91 5.49
C ASP A 53 1.68 -5.09 6.22
N ILE A 54 2.20 -5.44 7.41
CA ILE A 54 1.82 -6.67 8.11
C ILE A 54 1.03 -6.29 9.36
N GLY A 55 -0.27 -6.51 9.35
CA GLY A 55 -1.16 -6.45 10.51
C GLY A 55 -1.36 -7.83 11.16
N TYR A 56 -1.47 -7.90 12.48
CA TYR A 56 -1.82 -9.12 13.19
C TYR A 56 -3.33 -9.21 13.44
N SER A 57 -3.93 -8.15 13.95
CA SER A 57 -5.38 -7.97 14.16
C SER A 57 -6.03 -7.13 13.07
N ASP A 58 -5.23 -6.52 12.24
CA ASP A 58 -5.61 -5.62 11.16
C ASP A 58 -5.22 -6.24 9.81
N ASP A 59 -5.53 -5.55 8.73
CA ASP A 59 -5.24 -6.07 7.40
C ASP A 59 -3.73 -6.18 7.15
N THR A 60 -3.32 -7.30 6.58
CA THR A 60 -2.02 -7.40 5.91
C THR A 60 -2.20 -7.04 4.44
N VAL A 61 -1.42 -6.09 3.96
CA VAL A 61 -1.42 -5.65 2.56
C VAL A 61 -0.12 -6.05 1.88
N ILE A 62 -0.22 -6.54 0.64
CA ILE A 62 0.91 -6.87 -0.22
C ILE A 62 0.75 -6.12 -1.55
N LEU A 63 1.72 -5.29 -1.89
CA LEU A 63 1.83 -4.70 -3.22
C LEU A 63 2.77 -5.55 -4.07
N PHE A 64 2.36 -5.87 -5.31
CA PHE A 64 3.19 -6.54 -6.31
C PHE A 64 3.63 -5.51 -7.34
N VAL A 65 4.95 -5.31 -7.44
CA VAL A 65 5.53 -4.17 -8.13
C VAL A 65 6.56 -4.62 -9.12
N GLN A 66 6.49 -4.08 -10.34
CA GLN A 66 7.57 -4.17 -11.35
C GLN A 66 8.17 -2.79 -11.57
N ILE A 67 9.48 -2.71 -11.76
CA ILE A 67 10.20 -1.46 -11.98
C ILE A 67 10.86 -1.51 -13.35
N ILE A 68 10.57 -0.53 -14.20
CA ILE A 68 11.17 -0.35 -15.52
C ILE A 68 11.76 1.04 -15.60
N ALA A 69 13.07 1.13 -15.63
CA ALA A 69 13.78 2.42 -15.63
C ALA A 69 13.31 3.33 -14.49
N ASN A 70 12.48 4.33 -14.81
CA ASN A 70 11.94 5.29 -13.82
C ASN A 70 10.46 5.07 -13.53
N GLU A 71 9.83 4.05 -14.08
CA GLU A 71 8.43 3.72 -13.81
C GLU A 71 8.32 2.67 -12.72
N VAL A 72 7.40 2.88 -11.81
CA VAL A 72 7.04 1.95 -10.74
C VAL A 72 5.62 1.48 -11.01
N ARG A 73 5.46 0.22 -11.36
CA ARG A 73 4.21 -0.37 -11.81
C ARG A 73 3.63 -1.26 -10.72
N ILE A 74 2.51 -0.87 -10.12
CA ILE A 74 1.72 -1.73 -9.24
C ILE A 74 0.81 -2.57 -10.15
N ILE A 75 1.21 -3.83 -10.34
CA ILE A 75 0.53 -4.77 -11.25
C ILE A 75 -0.58 -5.55 -10.53
N ASP A 76 -0.48 -5.66 -9.20
CA ASP A 76 -1.42 -6.44 -8.40
C ASP A 76 -1.33 -6.00 -6.94
N THR A 77 -2.39 -6.21 -6.19
CA THR A 77 -2.43 -6.01 -4.73
C THR A 77 -3.16 -7.16 -4.07
N TYR A 78 -2.84 -7.42 -2.82
CA TYR A 78 -3.55 -8.37 -2.00
C TYR A 78 -3.77 -7.80 -0.61
N SER A 79 -4.96 -7.95 -0.07
CA SER A 79 -5.24 -7.64 1.34
C SER A 79 -6.07 -8.72 1.99
N SER A 80 -5.80 -9.01 3.25
CA SER A 80 -6.61 -9.92 4.06
C SER A 80 -6.35 -9.70 5.54
N ASN A 81 -7.37 -10.00 6.35
CA ASN A 81 -7.33 -9.91 7.80
C ASN A 81 -7.35 -11.29 8.44
N GLY A 82 -6.74 -11.45 9.61
CA GLY A 82 -6.88 -12.62 10.46
C GLY A 82 -6.29 -13.93 9.89
N GLN A 83 -5.46 -13.84 8.85
CA GLN A 83 -4.82 -15.00 8.24
C GLN A 83 -3.47 -15.32 8.90
N ASN A 84 -3.06 -16.58 8.85
CA ASN A 84 -1.74 -16.99 9.30
C ASN A 84 -0.66 -16.80 8.21
N LEU A 85 0.61 -16.91 8.59
CA LEU A 85 1.72 -16.71 7.66
C LEU A 85 1.75 -17.76 6.53
N ALA A 86 1.24 -18.98 6.75
CA ALA A 86 1.13 -20.02 5.72
C ALA A 86 0.21 -19.56 4.58
N HIS A 87 -0.89 -18.88 4.92
CA HIS A 87 -1.81 -18.33 3.94
C HIS A 87 -1.10 -17.32 3.02
N TYR A 88 -0.39 -16.36 3.57
CA TYR A 88 0.33 -15.37 2.78
C TYR A 88 1.47 -15.96 1.96
N ALA A 89 2.19 -16.94 2.51
CA ALA A 89 3.19 -17.70 1.74
C ALA A 89 2.53 -18.44 0.55
N GLY A 90 1.32 -18.98 0.77
CA GLY A 90 0.50 -19.58 -0.28
C GLY A 90 0.06 -18.57 -1.36
N VAL A 91 -0.30 -17.35 -0.96
CA VAL A 91 -0.61 -16.26 -1.92
C VAL A 91 0.60 -15.97 -2.81
N ILE A 92 1.79 -15.82 -2.24
CA ILE A 92 3.02 -15.58 -3.00
C ILE A 92 3.31 -16.73 -3.97
N SER A 93 3.28 -17.97 -3.48
CA SER A 93 3.60 -19.14 -4.31
C SER A 93 2.52 -19.47 -5.36
N GLY A 94 1.31 -19.01 -5.15
CA GLY A 94 0.18 -19.20 -6.09
C GLY A 94 0.15 -18.23 -7.26
N LYS A 95 0.94 -17.16 -7.23
CA LYS A 95 1.05 -16.20 -8.34
C LYS A 95 2.08 -16.68 -9.38
N PRO A 96 1.90 -16.36 -10.65
CA PRO A 96 2.83 -16.76 -11.72
C PRO A 96 4.06 -15.85 -11.83
N TYR A 97 4.49 -15.23 -10.72
CA TYR A 97 5.51 -14.19 -10.71
C TYR A 97 6.88 -14.75 -10.37
N GLU A 98 7.91 -14.24 -11.05
CA GLU A 98 9.29 -14.38 -10.62
C GLU A 98 9.65 -13.23 -9.67
N TYR A 99 10.08 -13.56 -8.44
CA TYR A 99 10.31 -12.57 -7.41
C TYR A 99 11.77 -12.16 -7.29
N SER A 100 12.05 -10.86 -7.38
CA SER A 100 13.36 -10.30 -7.07
C SER A 100 13.61 -10.23 -5.56
N ARG A 101 12.62 -9.74 -4.81
CA ARG A 101 12.69 -9.62 -3.35
C ARG A 101 11.32 -9.41 -2.72
N HIS A 102 11.25 -9.69 -1.42
CA HIS A 102 10.10 -9.40 -0.56
C HIS A 102 10.53 -8.41 0.52
N VAL A 103 9.94 -7.22 0.54
CA VAL A 103 10.26 -6.16 1.49
C VAL A 103 9.23 -6.18 2.62
N LEU A 104 9.65 -6.58 3.81
CA LEU A 104 8.82 -6.59 5.01
C LEU A 104 9.08 -5.33 5.85
N PRO A 105 8.09 -4.85 6.63
CA PRO A 105 8.28 -3.74 7.55
C PRO A 105 9.29 -4.07 8.65
N HIS A 106 9.81 -3.05 9.32
CA HIS A 106 10.87 -3.20 10.33
C HIS A 106 10.46 -4.05 11.53
N ASP A 107 9.20 -4.01 11.92
CA ASP A 107 8.61 -4.77 13.03
C ASP A 107 8.48 -6.27 12.74
N ALA A 108 8.56 -6.69 11.47
CA ALA A 108 8.63 -8.10 11.09
C ALA A 108 9.83 -8.85 11.69
N GLN A 109 10.83 -8.13 12.24
CA GLN A 109 11.94 -8.70 13.01
C GLN A 109 11.63 -8.88 14.49
N ALA A 110 10.54 -8.30 15.00
CA ALA A 110 10.19 -8.42 16.40
C ALA A 110 9.85 -9.88 16.76
N LYS A 111 10.47 -10.37 17.82
CA LYS A 111 10.19 -11.70 18.36
C LYS A 111 8.99 -11.61 19.29
N THR A 112 8.04 -12.52 19.13
CA THR A 112 6.83 -12.55 19.96
C THR A 112 6.72 -13.87 20.73
N LEU A 113 6.13 -13.81 21.93
CA LEU A 113 5.87 -15.00 22.72
C LEU A 113 4.86 -15.92 22.02
N ALA A 114 3.87 -15.35 21.35
CA ALA A 114 2.88 -16.12 20.59
C ALA A 114 3.52 -16.97 19.47
N ALA A 115 4.64 -16.53 18.91
CA ALA A 115 5.41 -17.25 17.90
C ALA A 115 6.60 -18.05 18.49
N ALA A 116 6.53 -18.41 19.77
CA ALA A 116 7.60 -19.12 20.48
C ALA A 116 8.98 -18.44 20.38
N GLY A 117 9.01 -17.13 20.47
CA GLY A 117 10.23 -16.32 20.37
C GLY A 117 10.79 -16.14 18.96
N ARG A 118 10.00 -16.44 17.92
CA ARG A 118 10.38 -16.23 16.52
C ARG A 118 9.77 -14.95 15.99
N SER A 119 10.43 -14.35 15.00
CA SER A 119 9.93 -13.21 14.25
C SER A 119 9.16 -13.67 13.01
N VAL A 120 8.35 -12.78 12.42
CA VAL A 120 7.69 -13.01 11.12
C VAL A 120 8.74 -13.30 10.04
N TYR A 121 9.84 -12.54 10.03
CA TYR A 121 10.97 -12.76 9.12
C TYR A 121 11.55 -14.18 9.23
N GLU A 122 11.80 -14.65 10.47
CA GLU A 122 12.34 -16.00 10.70
C GLU A 122 11.38 -17.08 10.24
N GLN A 123 10.07 -16.90 10.43
CA GLN A 123 9.08 -17.86 9.99
C GLN A 123 8.97 -17.89 8.46
N PHE A 124 8.88 -16.75 7.79
CA PHE A 124 8.82 -16.72 6.33
C PHE A 124 10.05 -17.36 5.69
N THR A 125 11.24 -17.07 6.20
CA THR A 125 12.49 -17.56 5.60
C THR A 125 12.80 -19.02 5.93
N LYS A 126 12.44 -19.53 7.12
CA LYS A 126 12.80 -20.87 7.57
C LYS A 126 11.69 -21.90 7.38
N ASP A 127 10.42 -21.49 7.62
CA ASP A 127 9.30 -22.43 7.60
C ASP A 127 8.63 -22.46 6.21
N TYR A 128 8.60 -21.34 5.50
CA TYR A 128 7.94 -21.20 4.20
C TYR A 128 8.89 -21.02 3.04
N ASP A 129 10.20 -21.06 3.29
CA ASP A 129 11.27 -20.96 2.27
C ASP A 129 11.16 -19.73 1.36
N LEU A 130 10.58 -18.63 1.88
CA LEU A 130 10.48 -17.39 1.13
C LEU A 130 11.89 -16.81 0.91
N LYS A 131 12.30 -16.72 -0.34
CA LYS A 131 13.65 -16.26 -0.71
C LYS A 131 13.70 -14.74 -0.81
N ASN A 132 14.93 -14.21 -0.76
CA ASN A 132 15.18 -12.78 -0.99
C ASN A 132 14.34 -11.84 -0.10
N VAL A 133 14.09 -12.25 1.15
CA VAL A 133 13.35 -11.42 2.11
C VAL A 133 14.29 -10.36 2.68
N THR A 134 13.88 -9.11 2.58
CA THR A 134 14.59 -7.96 3.15
C THR A 134 13.69 -7.23 4.16
N ILE A 135 14.32 -6.62 5.16
CA ILE A 135 13.60 -5.81 6.14
C ILE A 135 13.84 -4.34 5.84
N LEU A 136 12.76 -3.59 5.76
CA LEU A 136 12.82 -2.15 5.60
C LEU A 136 13.50 -1.51 6.82
N GLN A 137 14.69 -0.96 6.63
CA GLN A 137 15.44 -0.22 7.65
C GLN A 137 15.05 1.25 7.58
N ASN A 138 13.86 1.58 8.07
CA ASN A 138 13.40 2.95 8.02
C ASN A 138 13.11 3.51 9.40
N ARG A 139 13.58 4.75 9.63
CA ARG A 139 13.37 5.53 10.85
C ARG A 139 12.64 6.84 10.59
N ASN A 140 12.09 7.02 9.38
CA ASN A 140 11.37 8.24 9.01
C ASN A 140 10.02 8.29 9.72
N THR A 141 9.55 9.51 9.95
CA THR A 141 8.20 9.73 10.49
C THR A 141 7.14 9.36 9.44
N GLU A 142 5.92 9.12 9.92
CA GLU A 142 4.77 8.85 9.07
C GLU A 142 4.58 9.94 8.00
N MET A 143 4.64 11.22 8.40
CA MET A 143 4.50 12.34 7.47
C MET A 143 5.63 12.41 6.43
N GLN A 144 6.87 12.08 6.80
CA GLN A 144 7.97 11.98 5.84
C GLN A 144 7.71 10.87 4.81
N GLY A 145 7.15 9.76 5.24
CA GLY A 145 6.75 8.67 4.36
C GLY A 145 5.61 9.05 3.43
N ILE A 146 4.59 9.76 3.94
CA ILE A 146 3.49 10.29 3.12
C ILE A 146 4.02 11.24 2.04
N LEU A 147 4.92 12.14 2.38
CA LEU A 147 5.55 13.04 1.43
C LEU A 147 6.39 12.28 0.38
N ALA A 148 7.13 11.27 0.79
CA ALA A 148 7.89 10.42 -0.13
C ALA A 148 6.97 9.67 -1.11
N ALA A 149 5.84 9.15 -0.63
CA ALA A 149 4.83 8.51 -1.46
C ALA A 149 4.21 9.52 -2.47
N ARG A 150 3.90 10.75 -2.06
CA ARG A 150 3.45 11.81 -2.97
C ARG A 150 4.44 12.07 -4.10
N HIS A 151 5.73 12.12 -3.80
CA HIS A 151 6.77 12.26 -4.83
C HIS A 151 6.85 11.06 -5.77
N LEU A 152 6.58 9.85 -5.25
CA LEU A 152 6.56 8.64 -6.06
C LEU A 152 5.44 8.65 -7.10
N PHE A 153 4.29 9.28 -6.81
CA PHE A 153 3.13 9.29 -7.72
C PHE A 153 3.44 9.76 -9.14
N SER A 154 4.41 10.65 -9.34
CA SER A 154 4.81 11.08 -10.69
C SER A 154 5.40 9.98 -11.56
N ARG A 155 5.76 8.84 -10.95
CA ARG A 155 6.36 7.66 -11.60
C ARG A 155 5.50 6.42 -11.48
N LEU A 156 4.40 6.52 -10.73
CA LEU A 156 3.55 5.41 -10.37
C LEU A 156 2.55 5.12 -11.48
N TRP A 157 2.53 3.88 -11.93
CA TRP A 157 1.53 3.30 -12.79
C TRP A 157 0.76 2.26 -11.96
N ILE A 158 -0.57 2.32 -11.99
CA ILE A 158 -1.41 1.47 -11.15
C ILE A 158 -2.39 0.74 -12.04
N ASP A 159 -2.44 -0.57 -11.91
CA ASP A 159 -3.45 -1.36 -12.59
C ASP A 159 -4.85 -0.94 -12.11
N GLN A 160 -5.72 -0.63 -13.07
CA GLN A 160 -7.07 -0.13 -12.80
C GLN A 160 -7.97 -1.15 -12.09
N GLY A 161 -7.64 -2.44 -12.15
CA GLY A 161 -8.35 -3.51 -11.45
C GLY A 161 -8.07 -3.52 -9.94
N GLN A 162 -7.12 -2.73 -9.45
CA GLN A 162 -6.80 -2.64 -8.01
C GLN A 162 -7.73 -1.66 -7.29
N GLU A 163 -9.03 -1.93 -7.34
CA GLU A 163 -10.08 -1.01 -6.86
C GLU A 163 -9.94 -0.70 -5.36
N ASP A 164 -9.69 -1.71 -4.52
CA ASP A 164 -9.55 -1.54 -3.07
C ASP A 164 -8.36 -0.64 -2.73
N PHE A 165 -7.23 -0.83 -3.41
CA PHE A 165 -6.06 0.01 -3.26
C PHE A 165 -6.33 1.46 -3.68
N LEU A 166 -6.93 1.66 -4.84
CA LEU A 166 -7.29 2.99 -5.36
C LEU A 166 -8.29 3.71 -4.46
N ASN A 167 -9.29 2.98 -3.95
CA ASN A 167 -10.28 3.50 -3.01
C ASN A 167 -9.65 3.87 -1.67
N ALA A 168 -8.77 3.03 -1.14
CA ALA A 168 -8.06 3.32 0.11
C ALA A 168 -7.21 4.58 -0.01
N LEU A 169 -6.41 4.71 -1.07
CA LEU A 169 -5.60 5.91 -1.30
C LEU A 169 -6.44 7.17 -1.50
N GLY A 170 -7.60 7.05 -2.16
CA GLY A 170 -8.52 8.17 -2.35
C GLY A 170 -9.15 8.67 -1.05
N GLN A 171 -9.39 7.76 -0.11
CA GLN A 171 -10.00 8.04 1.18
C GLN A 171 -8.99 8.28 2.31
N PHE A 172 -7.71 8.01 2.12
CA PHE A 172 -6.67 8.26 3.10
C PHE A 172 -6.52 9.76 3.36
N ARG A 173 -6.93 10.20 4.55
CA ARG A 173 -7.17 11.61 4.87
C ARG A 173 -6.64 11.99 6.24
N ARG A 174 -6.46 13.30 6.40
CA ARG A 174 -6.12 13.94 7.68
C ARG A 174 -7.28 13.88 8.66
N GLU A 175 -6.94 13.75 9.92
CA GLU A 175 -7.90 13.90 11.01
C GLU A 175 -8.35 15.36 11.11
N TRP A 176 -9.66 15.56 11.24
CA TRP A 176 -10.23 16.88 11.49
C TRP A 176 -10.25 17.18 12.99
N ASP A 177 -9.84 18.38 13.39
CA ASP A 177 -9.93 18.89 14.77
C ASP A 177 -11.13 19.82 14.88
N ASP A 178 -12.19 19.34 15.53
CA ASP A 178 -13.43 20.08 15.68
C ASP A 178 -13.30 21.33 16.57
N ASP A 179 -12.40 21.29 17.53
CA ASP A 179 -12.17 22.41 18.45
C ASP A 179 -11.40 23.55 17.76
N LYS A 180 -10.40 23.19 16.98
CA LYS A 180 -9.53 24.14 16.27
C LYS A 180 -10.02 24.48 14.87
N LYS A 181 -11.05 23.77 14.37
CA LYS A 181 -11.57 23.91 13.00
C LYS A 181 -10.50 23.83 11.92
N CYS A 182 -9.56 22.89 12.06
CA CYS A 182 -8.47 22.66 11.11
C CYS A 182 -8.13 21.17 11.01
N PHE A 183 -7.44 20.78 9.93
CA PHE A 183 -6.89 19.45 9.80
C PHE A 183 -5.62 19.30 10.65
N ARG A 184 -5.50 18.16 11.32
CA ARG A 184 -4.26 17.74 12.01
C ARG A 184 -3.24 17.20 11.02
N ASP A 185 -1.97 17.30 11.35
CA ASP A 185 -0.89 16.70 10.55
C ASP A 185 -0.69 15.21 10.90
N ARG A 186 -1.80 14.47 10.91
CA ARG A 186 -1.82 13.02 11.06
C ARG A 186 -3.02 12.44 10.33
N PRO A 187 -2.91 11.21 9.81
CA PRO A 187 -4.05 10.53 9.20
C PRO A 187 -5.10 10.11 10.24
N VAL A 188 -6.31 9.93 9.74
CA VAL A 188 -7.33 9.15 10.44
C VAL A 188 -6.84 7.71 10.45
N HIS A 189 -6.88 7.06 11.61
CA HIS A 189 -6.49 5.67 11.72
C HIS A 189 -7.71 4.78 11.43
N ASP A 190 -7.81 4.31 10.18
CA ASP A 190 -8.87 3.42 9.71
C ASP A 190 -8.31 2.40 8.69
N TRP A 191 -9.17 1.66 8.02
CA TRP A 191 -8.80 0.62 7.05
C TRP A 191 -7.89 1.11 5.90
N THR A 192 -7.89 2.41 5.60
CA THR A 192 -7.10 2.99 4.51
C THR A 192 -5.61 3.03 4.82
N ASN A 193 -5.23 2.97 6.10
CA ASN A 193 -3.84 3.09 6.54
C ASN A 193 -2.96 1.97 5.98
N HIS A 194 -3.43 0.73 5.96
CA HIS A 194 -2.62 -0.43 5.55
C HIS A 194 -2.13 -0.32 4.11
N PHE A 195 -3.01 0.10 3.20
CA PHE A 195 -2.63 0.35 1.81
C PHE A 195 -1.70 1.57 1.67
N ALA A 196 -1.98 2.64 2.43
CA ALA A 196 -1.14 3.83 2.44
C ALA A 196 0.25 3.55 3.03
N ASP A 197 0.35 2.69 4.04
CA ASP A 197 1.61 2.28 4.67
C ASP A 197 2.44 1.40 3.73
N ALA A 198 1.81 0.45 3.03
CA ALA A 198 2.50 -0.33 2.01
C ALA A 198 3.05 0.57 0.88
N LEU A 199 2.28 1.58 0.41
CA LEU A 199 2.74 2.57 -0.57
C LEU A 199 3.88 3.43 -0.01
N ARG A 200 3.80 3.84 1.24
CA ARG A 200 4.83 4.59 1.95
C ARG A 200 6.13 3.79 2.02
N TYR A 201 6.06 2.50 2.34
CA TYR A 201 7.22 1.60 2.33
C TYR A 201 7.79 1.44 0.93
N LEU A 202 6.95 1.29 -0.09
CA LEU A 202 7.39 1.26 -1.49
C LEU A 202 8.17 2.52 -1.86
N SER A 203 7.74 3.70 -1.41
CA SER A 203 8.40 4.97 -1.74
C SER A 203 9.85 5.06 -1.25
N TRP A 204 10.23 4.25 -0.27
CA TRP A 204 11.59 4.22 0.27
C TRP A 204 12.51 3.21 -0.42
N VAL A 205 11.94 2.14 -0.97
CA VAL A 205 12.74 1.03 -1.52
C VAL A 205 12.86 1.04 -3.05
N TRP A 206 12.01 1.76 -3.75
CA TRP A 206 12.00 1.76 -5.22
C TRP A 206 13.28 2.31 -5.86
N LYS A 207 14.05 3.14 -5.14
CA LYS A 207 15.31 3.74 -5.61
C LYS A 207 16.51 2.82 -5.43
N GLU A 208 16.38 1.77 -4.64
CA GLU A 208 17.46 0.82 -4.47
C GLU A 208 17.60 0.01 -5.76
N PRO A 209 18.82 -0.08 -6.35
CA PRO A 209 19.01 -0.93 -7.51
C PRO A 209 18.65 -2.37 -7.13
N VAL A 210 17.82 -2.97 -7.96
CA VAL A 210 17.42 -4.37 -7.83
C VAL A 210 18.57 -5.29 -8.25
#